data_0ddd1024addc8f2c7f0a9dd54ceef3b0
#
_entry.id   0ddd1024addc8f2c7f0a9dd54ceef3b0
#
_cell.length_a   1.000
_cell.length_b   1.000
_cell.length_c   1.000
_cell.angle_alpha   90.00
_cell.angle_beta   90.00
_cell.angle_gamma   90.00
#
_symmetry.space_group_name_H-M   'P 1'
#
loop_
_entity.id
_entity.type
_entity.pdbx_description
1 polymer ?
#
loop_
_entity_poly.entity_id
_entity_poly.type
_entity_poly.pdbx_seq_one_letter_code
_entity_poly.pdbx_strand_id
1 'polypeptide(L)'
;MDTSERLKNLIAQHVLKYNYWGYLFSRIRRVSDKRTPSIMGVGPEKDGTISLYYHPDLVDKTADDQILIVLEHEGMHLLNHHIPRGMKVYYNETDIQRRAIKMNIMNIASDCAVNQQANIKNDIIIDGKPWKPQLPERHGMPPGKVTEWYYLELLKKTKVTEMPCYAAGGLDNHEKWSKAAGDSSDPSALARKVQNNVQRIVRESAKTFNKDRGTLPSHIASLIEDALKPPKAPYYQIIRRLVRGSRLSKFRRSHTKINRKRTYVFMIGEKELSIPEISPFPGRTRDFTFDIAVLIDTSGSMGRDELAEALSGIKNIIENDKHCKTTVLECDAIVHKEYVVKKVRDIDPKLKGGGGTTMGPGLIRARELGVDVCLGFTDGYTENINGIPRKLLPKKIIWVVSKGGSVESLNRTGYVVKLDT
;
A
#
# COMPACT_ATOMS: atom_id res chain seq x y z
N MET A 1 -35.80 -23.69 7.84
CA MET A 1 -35.32 -22.45 7.20
C MET A 1 -34.00 -22.83 6.52
N ASP A 2 -33.77 -22.43 5.28
CA ASP A 2 -32.50 -22.69 4.64
C ASP A 2 -31.39 -21.95 5.39
N THR A 3 -30.22 -22.57 5.57
CA THR A 3 -29.08 -21.99 6.29
C THR A 3 -28.66 -20.63 5.72
N SER A 4 -28.70 -20.49 4.38
CA SER A 4 -28.40 -19.22 3.69
C SER A 4 -29.39 -18.13 4.08
N GLU A 5 -30.66 -18.46 4.21
CA GLU A 5 -31.71 -17.53 4.61
C GLU A 5 -31.61 -17.16 6.09
N ARG A 6 -31.28 -18.13 6.94
CA ARG A 6 -30.98 -17.89 8.36
C ARG A 6 -29.86 -16.88 8.54
N LEU A 7 -28.73 -17.11 7.89
CA LEU A 7 -27.57 -16.21 7.97
C LEU A 7 -27.89 -14.81 7.40
N LYS A 8 -28.65 -14.74 6.30
CA LYS A 8 -29.14 -13.47 5.74
C LYS A 8 -30.02 -12.71 6.75
N ASN A 9 -30.92 -13.41 7.44
CA ASN A 9 -31.79 -12.81 8.42
C ASN A 9 -31.05 -12.32 9.66
N LEU A 10 -30.02 -13.06 10.12
CA LEU A 10 -29.16 -12.62 11.22
C LEU A 10 -28.38 -11.35 10.84
N ILE A 11 -27.80 -11.29 9.66
CA ILE A 11 -27.12 -10.08 9.15
C ILE A 11 -28.11 -8.92 9.04
N ALA A 12 -29.32 -9.15 8.52
CA ALA A 12 -30.36 -8.13 8.42
C ALA A 12 -30.81 -7.60 9.80
N GLN A 13 -30.92 -8.47 10.79
CA GLN A 13 -31.21 -8.07 12.18
C GLN A 13 -30.12 -7.17 12.76
N HIS A 14 -28.84 -7.45 12.43
CA HIS A 14 -27.73 -6.58 12.80
C HIS A 14 -27.83 -5.20 12.15
N VAL A 15 -28.24 -5.11 10.89
CA VAL A 15 -28.49 -3.82 10.23
C VAL A 15 -29.61 -3.07 10.96
N LEU A 16 -30.70 -3.76 11.26
CA LEU A 16 -31.87 -3.16 11.97
C LEU A 16 -31.54 -2.70 13.40
N LYS A 17 -30.59 -3.37 14.06
CA LYS A 17 -30.08 -2.97 15.38
C LYS A 17 -28.97 -1.91 15.31
N TYR A 18 -28.75 -1.30 14.14
CA TYR A 18 -27.72 -0.32 13.90
C TYR A 18 -26.32 -0.83 14.31
N ASN A 19 -26.04 -2.09 14.01
CA ASN A 19 -24.76 -2.69 14.26
C ASN A 19 -23.89 -2.64 12.98
N TYR A 20 -22.66 -2.16 13.10
CA TYR A 20 -21.71 -2.01 12.00
C TYR A 20 -21.50 -3.32 11.22
N TRP A 21 -21.46 -4.44 11.90
CA TRP A 21 -21.23 -5.76 11.28
C TRP A 21 -22.34 -6.13 10.27
N GLY A 22 -23.57 -5.77 10.54
CA GLY A 22 -24.67 -5.95 9.58
C GLY A 22 -24.40 -5.20 8.27
N TYR A 23 -23.96 -3.94 8.35
CA TYR A 23 -23.60 -3.14 7.17
C TYR A 23 -22.39 -3.71 6.43
N LEU A 24 -21.39 -4.21 7.14
CA LEU A 24 -20.20 -4.83 6.57
C LEU A 24 -20.57 -6.09 5.78
N PHE A 25 -21.26 -7.05 6.42
CA PHE A 25 -21.58 -8.33 5.82
C PHE A 25 -22.72 -8.27 4.78
N SER A 26 -23.53 -7.22 4.77
CA SER A 26 -24.49 -6.99 3.68
C SER A 26 -23.82 -6.77 2.32
N ARG A 27 -22.56 -6.34 2.30
CA ARG A 27 -21.75 -6.06 1.10
C ARG A 27 -20.85 -7.22 0.67
N ILE A 28 -20.86 -8.31 1.43
CA ILE A 28 -19.98 -9.46 1.18
C ILE A 28 -20.83 -10.62 0.69
N ARG A 29 -20.38 -11.29 -0.38
CA ARG A 29 -21.02 -12.49 -0.89
C ARG A 29 -20.89 -13.62 0.12
N ARG A 30 -21.96 -14.38 0.33
CA ARG A 30 -21.98 -15.56 1.17
C ARG A 30 -21.86 -16.81 0.29
N VAL A 31 -20.93 -17.69 0.63
CA VAL A 31 -20.64 -18.93 -0.11
C VAL A 31 -20.74 -20.11 0.84
N SER A 32 -21.70 -21.01 0.58
CA SER A 32 -21.81 -22.28 1.28
C SER A 32 -20.70 -23.22 0.80
N ASP A 33 -19.86 -23.71 1.71
CA ASP A 33 -18.80 -24.66 1.40
C ASP A 33 -18.63 -25.69 2.53
N LYS A 34 -19.16 -26.91 2.33
CA LYS A 34 -19.04 -28.03 3.29
C LYS A 34 -17.62 -28.49 3.54
N ARG A 35 -16.65 -28.07 2.71
CA ARG A 35 -15.22 -28.39 2.91
C ARG A 35 -14.52 -27.41 3.85
N THR A 36 -15.18 -26.34 4.23
CA THR A 36 -14.64 -25.40 5.22
C THR A 36 -14.53 -26.11 6.56
N PRO A 37 -13.33 -26.23 7.17
CA PRO A 37 -13.16 -26.97 8.43
C PRO A 37 -13.64 -26.21 9.65
N SER A 38 -13.96 -24.92 9.51
CA SER A 38 -14.48 -24.01 10.51
C SER A 38 -15.94 -23.66 10.23
N ILE A 39 -16.63 -23.05 11.20
CA ILE A 39 -18.03 -22.63 11.05
C ILE A 39 -18.17 -21.61 9.91
N MET A 40 -17.29 -20.61 9.86
CA MET A 40 -17.20 -19.63 8.77
C MET A 40 -15.80 -19.00 8.70
N GLY A 41 -15.55 -18.21 7.65
CA GLY A 41 -14.31 -17.49 7.46
C GLY A 41 -14.40 -16.53 6.28
N VAL A 42 -13.77 -15.37 6.38
CA VAL A 42 -13.66 -14.43 5.26
C VAL A 42 -12.42 -14.73 4.42
N GLY A 43 -12.57 -14.70 3.11
CA GLY A 43 -11.47 -14.98 2.22
C GLY A 43 -11.64 -14.37 0.83
N PRO A 44 -10.53 -14.26 0.06
CA PRO A 44 -10.57 -13.74 -1.29
C PRO A 44 -10.97 -14.81 -2.30
N GLU A 45 -11.70 -14.40 -3.31
CA GLU A 45 -11.92 -15.16 -4.55
C GLU A 45 -10.73 -14.95 -5.52
N LYS A 46 -10.69 -15.73 -6.59
CA LYS A 46 -9.64 -15.63 -7.63
C LYS A 46 -9.57 -14.27 -8.33
N ASP A 47 -10.68 -13.57 -8.40
CA ASP A 47 -10.77 -12.22 -9.00
C ASP A 47 -10.40 -11.10 -8.01
N GLY A 48 -10.15 -11.44 -6.72
CA GLY A 48 -9.85 -10.52 -5.64
C GLY A 48 -11.06 -9.97 -4.91
N THR A 49 -12.29 -10.42 -5.23
CA THR A 49 -13.47 -10.12 -4.42
C THR A 49 -13.40 -10.85 -3.07
N ILE A 50 -14.13 -10.34 -2.08
CA ILE A 50 -14.15 -10.92 -0.73
C ILE A 50 -15.48 -11.64 -0.54
N SER A 51 -15.40 -12.88 -0.04
CA SER A 51 -16.54 -13.71 0.30
C SER A 51 -16.48 -14.18 1.74
N LEU A 52 -17.66 -14.34 2.35
CA LEU A 52 -17.86 -15.06 3.60
C LEU A 52 -18.19 -16.51 3.26
N TYR A 53 -17.28 -17.41 3.55
CA TYR A 53 -17.48 -18.85 3.43
C TYR A 53 -18.07 -19.38 4.73
N TYR A 54 -19.04 -20.29 4.65
CA TYR A 54 -19.63 -20.90 5.83
C TYR A 54 -19.94 -22.37 5.61
N HIS A 55 -19.81 -23.16 6.67
CA HIS A 55 -20.18 -24.57 6.69
C HIS A 55 -21.66 -24.68 7.10
N PRO A 56 -22.58 -25.09 6.21
CA PRO A 56 -24.02 -25.03 6.49
C PRO A 56 -24.40 -25.85 7.71
N ASP A 57 -23.91 -27.09 7.82
CA ASP A 57 -24.30 -27.99 8.91
C ASP A 57 -23.81 -27.49 10.30
N LEU A 58 -22.66 -26.78 10.36
CA LEU A 58 -22.15 -26.18 11.59
C LEU A 58 -22.94 -24.92 11.95
N VAL A 59 -23.28 -24.10 10.97
CA VAL A 59 -24.14 -22.91 11.19
C VAL A 59 -25.50 -23.34 11.70
N ASP A 60 -26.12 -24.39 11.15
CA ASP A 60 -27.45 -24.85 11.57
C ASP A 60 -27.48 -25.38 13.01
N LYS A 61 -26.36 -25.94 13.47
CA LYS A 61 -26.24 -26.50 14.83
C LYS A 61 -25.75 -25.51 15.87
N THR A 62 -25.39 -24.29 15.48
CA THR A 62 -24.83 -23.26 16.36
C THR A 62 -25.92 -22.24 16.71
N ALA A 63 -25.96 -21.78 17.96
CA ALA A 63 -26.90 -20.77 18.41
C ALA A 63 -26.65 -19.41 17.75
N ASP A 64 -27.69 -18.60 17.56
CA ASP A 64 -27.63 -17.34 16.83
C ASP A 64 -26.66 -16.33 17.47
N ASP A 65 -26.65 -16.26 18.81
CA ASP A 65 -25.71 -15.38 19.55
C ASP A 65 -24.27 -15.77 19.32
N GLN A 66 -23.95 -17.07 19.22
CA GLN A 66 -22.62 -17.56 18.91
C GLN A 66 -22.23 -17.26 17.46
N ILE A 67 -23.17 -17.41 16.51
CA ILE A 67 -22.95 -17.02 15.11
C ILE A 67 -22.61 -15.52 15.00
N LEU A 68 -23.28 -14.68 15.78
CA LEU A 68 -23.03 -13.24 15.77
C LEU A 68 -21.64 -12.89 16.30
N ILE A 69 -21.15 -13.59 17.32
CA ILE A 69 -19.77 -13.43 17.83
C ILE A 69 -18.75 -13.81 16.74
N VAL A 70 -19.01 -14.92 16.02
CA VAL A 70 -18.13 -15.33 14.93
C VAL A 70 -18.15 -14.33 13.77
N LEU A 71 -19.30 -13.78 13.41
CA LEU A 71 -19.39 -12.70 12.42
C LEU A 71 -18.60 -11.47 12.85
N GLU A 72 -18.65 -11.09 14.12
CA GLU A 72 -17.82 -10.00 14.64
C GLU A 72 -16.33 -10.29 14.49
N HIS A 73 -15.88 -11.49 14.86
CA HIS A 73 -14.51 -11.97 14.68
C HIS A 73 -14.07 -11.84 13.22
N GLU A 74 -14.84 -12.37 12.27
CA GLU A 74 -14.57 -12.29 10.83
C GLU A 74 -14.53 -10.84 10.33
N GLY A 75 -15.43 -10.02 10.82
CA GLY A 75 -15.46 -8.59 10.50
C GLY A 75 -14.21 -7.85 10.96
N MET A 76 -13.66 -8.22 12.12
CA MET A 76 -12.41 -7.65 12.63
C MET A 76 -11.21 -8.03 11.76
N HIS A 77 -11.18 -9.23 11.15
CA HIS A 77 -10.14 -9.57 10.17
C HIS A 77 -10.15 -8.62 8.96
N LEU A 78 -11.33 -8.19 8.52
CA LEU A 78 -11.45 -7.20 7.43
C LEU A 78 -11.01 -5.81 7.87
N LEU A 79 -11.44 -5.33 9.05
CA LEU A 79 -11.02 -4.03 9.59
C LEU A 79 -9.49 -3.93 9.74
N ASN A 80 -8.87 -4.99 10.25
CA ASN A 80 -7.41 -5.05 10.45
C ASN A 80 -6.65 -5.42 9.17
N HIS A 81 -7.32 -5.56 8.03
CA HIS A 81 -6.69 -5.93 6.74
C HIS A 81 -5.86 -7.22 6.81
N HIS A 82 -6.28 -8.23 7.59
CA HIS A 82 -5.50 -9.44 7.78
C HIS A 82 -5.36 -10.27 6.50
N ILE A 83 -6.38 -10.29 5.61
CA ILE A 83 -6.35 -11.06 4.36
C ILE A 83 -5.16 -10.64 3.47
N PRO A 84 -5.01 -9.37 3.04
CA PRO A 84 -3.87 -8.99 2.21
C PRO A 84 -2.52 -9.12 2.93
N ARG A 85 -2.49 -9.01 4.28
CA ARG A 85 -1.29 -9.24 5.09
C ARG A 85 -0.88 -10.71 5.07
N GLY A 86 -1.82 -11.63 5.27
CA GLY A 86 -1.59 -13.08 5.17
C GLY A 86 -1.10 -13.48 3.78
N MET A 87 -1.75 -12.97 2.72
CA MET A 87 -1.30 -13.20 1.35
C MET A 87 0.13 -12.70 1.13
N LYS A 88 0.52 -11.56 1.73
CA LYS A 88 1.89 -11.04 1.66
C LYS A 88 2.90 -11.98 2.34
N VAL A 89 2.56 -12.54 3.48
CA VAL A 89 3.39 -13.56 4.15
C VAL A 89 3.57 -14.77 3.25
N TYR A 90 2.49 -15.21 2.58
CA TYR A 90 2.49 -16.36 1.69
C TYR A 90 3.43 -16.18 0.48
N TYR A 91 3.32 -15.10 -0.28
CA TYR A 91 4.10 -14.95 -1.51
C TYR A 91 5.54 -14.46 -1.29
N ASN A 92 5.86 -13.93 -0.10
CA ASN A 92 7.23 -13.51 0.25
C ASN A 92 8.11 -14.68 0.71
N GLU A 93 7.53 -15.86 0.98
CA GLU A 93 8.29 -17.05 1.35
C GLU A 93 8.24 -18.08 0.23
N THR A 94 9.41 -18.46 -0.27
CA THR A 94 9.54 -19.42 -1.39
C THR A 94 9.60 -20.88 -0.94
N ASP A 95 10.14 -21.12 0.25
CA ASP A 95 10.20 -22.45 0.83
C ASP A 95 8.81 -22.91 1.32
N ILE A 96 8.34 -24.06 0.86
CA ILE A 96 6.97 -24.57 1.11
C ILE A 96 6.75 -24.85 2.61
N GLN A 97 7.74 -25.45 3.28
CA GLN A 97 7.61 -25.80 4.70
C GLN A 97 7.62 -24.55 5.57
N ARG A 98 8.56 -23.64 5.33
CA ARG A 98 8.63 -22.35 6.02
C ARG A 98 7.40 -21.50 5.77
N ARG A 99 6.85 -21.55 4.56
CA ARG A 99 5.62 -20.86 4.19
C ARG A 99 4.44 -21.35 5.03
N ALA A 100 4.25 -22.66 5.13
CA ALA A 100 3.19 -23.25 5.95
C ALA A 100 3.31 -22.85 7.42
N ILE A 101 4.53 -22.87 7.96
CA ILE A 101 4.84 -22.42 9.32
C ILE A 101 4.48 -20.95 9.52
N LYS A 102 4.97 -20.06 8.63
CA LYS A 102 4.70 -18.61 8.70
C LYS A 102 3.21 -18.28 8.57
N MET A 103 2.48 -19.01 7.73
CA MET A 103 1.04 -18.84 7.59
C MET A 103 0.30 -19.25 8.86
N ASN A 104 0.68 -20.36 9.49
CA ASN A 104 0.09 -20.77 10.76
C ASN A 104 0.37 -19.75 11.89
N ILE A 105 1.61 -19.26 11.97
CA ILE A 105 1.97 -18.18 12.91
C ILE A 105 1.16 -16.92 12.63
N MET A 106 0.96 -16.56 11.36
CA MET A 106 0.15 -15.39 10.97
C MET A 106 -1.30 -15.55 11.39
N ASN A 107 -1.88 -16.74 11.27
CA ASN A 107 -3.23 -17.04 11.72
C ASN A 107 -3.36 -16.82 13.23
N ILE A 108 -2.50 -17.46 14.02
CA ILE A 108 -2.52 -17.32 15.49
C ILE A 108 -2.32 -15.85 15.90
N ALA A 109 -1.37 -15.15 15.28
CA ALA A 109 -1.12 -13.74 15.58
C ALA A 109 -2.31 -12.83 15.26
N SER A 110 -2.98 -13.11 14.14
CA SER A 110 -4.19 -12.38 13.72
C SER A 110 -5.33 -12.59 14.70
N ASP A 111 -5.56 -13.85 15.09
CA ASP A 111 -6.60 -14.22 16.05
C ASP A 111 -6.33 -13.64 17.44
N CYS A 112 -5.08 -13.65 17.90
CA CYS A 112 -4.70 -13.02 19.16
C CYS A 112 -5.05 -11.52 19.17
N ALA A 113 -4.85 -10.82 18.07
CA ALA A 113 -5.20 -9.41 17.97
C ALA A 113 -6.73 -9.21 17.89
N VAL A 114 -7.41 -9.99 17.06
CA VAL A 114 -8.86 -9.90 16.83
C VAL A 114 -9.65 -10.24 18.10
N ASN A 115 -9.34 -11.35 18.75
CA ASN A 115 -10.10 -11.83 19.92
C ASN A 115 -10.03 -10.84 21.10
N GLN A 116 -8.90 -10.12 21.24
CA GLN A 116 -8.81 -9.04 22.22
C GLN A 116 -9.69 -7.84 21.82
N GLN A 117 -9.63 -7.42 20.56
CA GLN A 117 -10.38 -6.27 20.06
C GLN A 117 -11.88 -6.51 20.11
N ALA A 118 -12.34 -7.72 19.77
CA ALA A 118 -13.72 -8.15 19.86
C ALA A 118 -14.14 -8.54 21.29
N ASN A 119 -13.23 -8.46 22.28
CA ASN A 119 -13.44 -8.86 23.66
C ASN A 119 -13.94 -10.32 23.82
N ILE A 120 -13.50 -11.22 22.93
CA ILE A 120 -13.84 -12.63 22.96
C ILE A 120 -12.92 -13.36 23.95
N LYS A 121 -13.40 -13.56 25.17
CA LYS A 121 -12.63 -14.21 26.25
C LYS A 121 -13.12 -15.61 26.57
N ASN A 122 -14.38 -15.86 26.34
CA ASN A 122 -15.05 -17.12 26.66
C ASN A 122 -15.03 -18.08 25.48
N ASP A 123 -15.15 -19.35 25.78
CA ASP A 123 -15.30 -20.37 24.76
C ASP A 123 -16.61 -20.16 23.98
N ILE A 124 -16.55 -20.33 22.66
CA ILE A 124 -17.69 -20.28 21.75
C ILE A 124 -18.17 -21.71 21.54
N ILE A 125 -19.46 -21.97 21.69
CA ILE A 125 -20.04 -23.30 21.52
C ILE A 125 -20.47 -23.50 20.08
N ILE A 126 -19.78 -24.38 19.36
CA ILE A 126 -20.07 -24.73 17.97
C ILE A 126 -20.40 -26.22 17.90
N ASP A 127 -21.59 -26.59 17.42
CA ASP A 127 -22.06 -27.97 17.38
C ASP A 127 -21.92 -28.68 18.75
N GLY A 128 -22.26 -27.99 19.85
CA GLY A 128 -22.14 -28.49 21.21
C GLY A 128 -20.72 -28.65 21.74
N LYS A 129 -19.69 -28.27 20.97
CA LYS A 129 -18.29 -28.34 21.37
C LYS A 129 -17.71 -26.97 21.68
N PRO A 130 -16.95 -26.85 22.80
CA PRO A 130 -16.29 -25.57 23.13
C PRO A 130 -15.12 -25.31 22.19
N TRP A 131 -15.17 -24.18 21.51
CA TRP A 131 -14.04 -23.65 20.76
C TRP A 131 -13.32 -22.60 21.61
N LYS A 132 -12.01 -22.78 21.76
CA LYS A 132 -11.16 -21.94 22.60
C LYS A 132 -10.53 -20.81 21.78
N PRO A 133 -10.83 -19.53 22.05
CA PRO A 133 -10.24 -18.42 21.29
C PRO A 133 -8.72 -18.38 21.49
N GLN A 134 -7.99 -18.02 20.43
CA GLN A 134 -6.56 -17.74 20.50
C GLN A 134 -6.37 -16.40 21.21
N LEU A 135 -5.79 -16.44 22.40
CA LEU A 135 -5.51 -15.27 23.22
C LEU A 135 -4.01 -15.17 23.47
N PRO A 136 -3.43 -13.98 23.56
CA PRO A 136 -1.99 -13.80 23.80
C PRO A 136 -1.50 -14.50 25.06
N GLU A 137 -2.30 -14.47 26.13
CA GLU A 137 -1.97 -15.08 27.42
C GLU A 137 -1.75 -16.60 27.31
N ARG A 138 -2.49 -17.26 26.40
CA ARG A 138 -2.33 -18.70 26.13
C ARG A 138 -0.98 -19.04 25.47
N HIS A 139 -0.35 -18.05 24.86
CA HIS A 139 0.97 -18.14 24.24
C HIS A 139 2.08 -17.48 25.08
N GLY A 140 1.78 -17.10 26.32
CA GLY A 140 2.71 -16.40 27.21
C GLY A 140 3.16 -15.04 26.65
N MET A 141 2.22 -14.32 26.06
CA MET A 141 2.44 -12.98 25.49
C MET A 141 1.54 -11.94 26.18
N PRO A 142 2.01 -10.69 26.31
CA PRO A 142 1.22 -9.62 26.90
C PRO A 142 0.06 -9.21 25.99
N PRO A 143 -1.10 -8.82 26.54
CA PRO A 143 -2.20 -8.29 25.77
C PRO A 143 -1.92 -6.88 25.20
N GLY A 144 -2.79 -6.39 24.31
CA GLY A 144 -2.78 -5.03 23.79
C GLY A 144 -1.73 -4.75 22.74
N LYS A 145 -1.15 -5.79 22.12
CA LYS A 145 -0.21 -5.62 21.00
C LYS A 145 -0.89 -5.81 19.64
N VAL A 146 -0.24 -5.30 18.61
CA VAL A 146 -0.69 -5.45 17.21
C VAL A 146 -0.28 -6.80 16.64
N THR A 147 -0.94 -7.20 15.54
CA THR A 147 -0.71 -8.50 14.87
C THR A 147 0.76 -8.72 14.52
N GLU A 148 1.46 -7.69 14.02
CA GLU A 148 2.88 -7.81 13.65
C GLU A 148 3.77 -8.13 14.85
N TRP A 149 3.46 -7.54 16.01
CA TRP A 149 4.20 -7.83 17.21
C TRP A 149 4.01 -9.28 17.64
N TYR A 150 2.77 -9.79 17.66
CA TYR A 150 2.49 -11.20 17.97
C TYR A 150 3.13 -12.13 16.94
N TYR A 151 3.08 -11.79 15.67
CA TYR A 151 3.71 -12.57 14.61
C TYR A 151 5.23 -12.71 14.83
N LEU A 152 5.92 -11.61 15.12
CA LEU A 152 7.37 -11.62 15.37
C LEU A 152 7.75 -12.39 16.63
N GLU A 153 6.98 -12.24 17.70
CA GLU A 153 7.24 -12.98 18.96
C GLU A 153 7.00 -14.49 18.81
N LEU A 154 5.92 -14.89 18.13
CA LEU A 154 5.66 -16.29 17.82
C LEU A 154 6.74 -16.87 16.91
N LEU A 155 7.19 -16.10 15.93
CA LEU A 155 8.26 -16.52 15.00
C LEU A 155 9.59 -16.75 15.74
N LYS A 156 9.93 -15.94 16.75
CA LYS A 156 11.11 -16.15 17.62
C LYS A 156 11.00 -17.40 18.49
N LYS A 157 9.81 -17.67 19.04
CA LYS A 157 9.54 -18.82 19.90
C LYS A 157 9.51 -20.13 19.12
N THR A 158 9.22 -20.09 17.83
CA THR A 158 9.08 -21.28 16.98
C THR A 158 10.44 -21.68 16.42
N LYS A 159 11.03 -22.75 16.94
CA LYS A 159 12.17 -23.41 16.28
C LYS A 159 11.65 -24.09 15.01
N VAL A 160 12.25 -23.78 13.88
CA VAL A 160 11.84 -24.26 12.54
C VAL A 160 11.79 -25.79 12.42
N THR A 161 12.41 -26.51 13.35
CA THR A 161 12.50 -27.97 13.38
C THR A 161 11.49 -28.65 14.30
N GLU A 162 10.80 -27.94 15.17
CA GLU A 162 9.90 -28.48 16.19
C GLU A 162 8.55 -27.77 16.15
N MET A 163 7.83 -27.90 15.05
CA MET A 163 6.45 -27.45 15.06
C MET A 163 5.55 -28.51 15.67
N PRO A 164 4.84 -28.19 16.79
CA PRO A 164 3.57 -28.83 17.00
C PRO A 164 2.70 -28.46 15.78
N CYS A 165 2.18 -29.42 15.04
CA CYS A 165 0.95 -29.22 14.30
C CYS A 165 -0.04 -28.65 15.30
N TYR A 166 -0.16 -27.33 15.38
CA TYR A 166 -1.30 -26.72 16.02
C TYR A 166 -2.46 -27.11 15.13
N ALA A 167 -3.04 -28.24 15.53
CA ALA A 167 -4.19 -28.82 14.89
C ALA A 167 -5.21 -27.71 14.65
N ALA A 168 -5.79 -27.71 13.49
CA ALA A 168 -6.92 -26.93 13.08
C ALA A 168 -7.98 -26.83 14.20
N GLY A 169 -7.86 -25.86 15.07
CA GLY A 169 -8.71 -25.60 16.23
C GLY A 169 -9.05 -24.13 16.35
N GLY A 170 -8.84 -23.35 15.29
CA GLY A 170 -9.27 -21.96 15.19
C GLY A 170 -10.77 -21.84 14.81
N LEU A 171 -11.40 -20.73 15.17
CA LEU A 171 -12.75 -20.36 14.73
C LEU A 171 -12.84 -20.34 13.23
N ASP A 172 -11.81 -19.87 12.60
CA ASP A 172 -11.70 -19.81 11.17
C ASP A 172 -10.46 -20.55 10.66
N ASN A 173 -10.51 -20.86 9.39
CA ASN A 173 -9.38 -21.41 8.66
C ASN A 173 -8.98 -20.43 7.56
N HIS A 174 -7.88 -19.75 7.79
CA HIS A 174 -7.28 -18.84 6.82
C HIS A 174 -6.66 -19.54 5.58
N GLU A 175 -6.93 -20.83 5.39
CA GLU A 175 -6.48 -21.60 4.23
C GLU A 175 -6.92 -20.96 2.90
N LYS A 176 -8.08 -20.32 2.88
CA LYS A 176 -8.57 -19.59 1.71
C LYS A 176 -7.63 -18.47 1.29
N TRP A 177 -6.92 -17.83 2.23
CA TRP A 177 -5.96 -16.76 1.92
C TRP A 177 -4.72 -17.30 1.20
N SER A 178 -4.20 -18.41 1.68
CA SER A 178 -3.05 -19.09 1.07
C SER A 178 -3.41 -19.73 -0.27
N LYS A 179 -4.58 -20.37 -0.38
CA LYS A 179 -5.06 -21.00 -1.58
C LYS A 179 -5.26 -19.99 -2.72
N ALA A 180 -5.91 -18.89 -2.47
CA ALA A 180 -6.11 -17.82 -3.46
C ALA A 180 -4.76 -17.24 -3.94
N ALA A 181 -3.79 -17.08 -3.03
CA ALA A 181 -2.45 -16.63 -3.38
C ALA A 181 -1.68 -17.69 -4.21
N GLY A 182 -1.82 -18.98 -3.87
CA GLY A 182 -1.16 -20.08 -4.58
C GLY A 182 -1.71 -20.35 -5.97
N ASP A 183 -3.02 -20.17 -6.16
CA ASP A 183 -3.70 -20.35 -7.45
C ASP A 183 -3.48 -19.19 -8.44
N SER A 184 -2.91 -18.06 -7.98
CA SER A 184 -2.74 -16.87 -8.81
C SER A 184 -1.43 -16.87 -9.59
N SER A 185 -1.48 -16.49 -10.86
CA SER A 185 -0.29 -16.26 -11.69
C SER A 185 0.53 -15.05 -11.24
N ASP A 186 -0.10 -14.07 -10.58
CA ASP A 186 0.56 -12.92 -9.94
C ASP A 186 -0.05 -12.67 -8.54
N PRO A 187 0.48 -13.37 -7.50
CA PRO A 187 -0.02 -13.24 -6.14
C PRO A 187 0.08 -11.81 -5.59
N SER A 188 1.07 -11.05 -6.03
CA SER A 188 1.27 -9.68 -5.56
C SER A 188 0.22 -8.72 -6.12
N ALA A 189 -0.15 -8.89 -7.38
CA ALA A 189 -1.24 -8.12 -8.01
C ALA A 189 -2.60 -8.50 -7.40
N LEU A 190 -2.83 -9.79 -7.15
CA LEU A 190 -4.03 -10.25 -6.47
C LEU A 190 -4.13 -9.67 -5.06
N ALA A 191 -3.06 -9.71 -4.26
CA ALA A 191 -3.06 -9.14 -2.91
C ALA A 191 -3.38 -7.63 -2.93
N ARG A 192 -2.90 -6.88 -3.92
CA ARG A 192 -3.25 -5.45 -4.10
C ARG A 192 -4.74 -5.26 -4.44
N LYS A 193 -5.30 -6.11 -5.30
CA LYS A 193 -6.75 -6.08 -5.61
C LYS A 193 -7.58 -6.37 -4.36
N VAL A 194 -7.20 -7.40 -3.62
CA VAL A 194 -7.83 -7.79 -2.34
C VAL A 194 -7.77 -6.63 -1.36
N GLN A 195 -6.62 -6.00 -1.18
CA GLN A 195 -6.46 -4.84 -0.30
C GLN A 195 -7.40 -3.69 -0.69
N ASN A 196 -7.49 -3.36 -1.98
CA ASN A 196 -8.37 -2.31 -2.46
C ASN A 196 -9.85 -2.66 -2.23
N ASN A 197 -10.24 -3.91 -2.45
CA ASN A 197 -11.61 -4.37 -2.23
C ASN A 197 -11.98 -4.35 -0.75
N VAL A 198 -11.10 -4.84 0.14
CA VAL A 198 -11.30 -4.76 1.60
C VAL A 198 -11.47 -3.31 2.03
N GLN A 199 -10.58 -2.42 1.62
CA GLN A 199 -10.68 -0.99 1.94
C GLN A 199 -11.98 -0.37 1.43
N ARG A 200 -12.42 -0.74 0.22
CA ARG A 200 -13.69 -0.25 -0.33
C ARG A 200 -14.88 -0.71 0.50
N ILE A 201 -14.95 -2.01 0.81
CA ILE A 201 -16.04 -2.60 1.62
C ILE A 201 -16.12 -1.91 2.99
N VAL A 202 -15.00 -1.81 3.71
CA VAL A 202 -14.91 -1.18 5.03
C VAL A 202 -15.36 0.28 4.96
N ARG A 203 -14.88 1.06 3.98
CA ARG A 203 -15.25 2.48 3.81
C ARG A 203 -16.72 2.69 3.48
N GLU A 204 -17.25 1.91 2.55
CA GLU A 204 -18.64 2.03 2.15
C GLU A 204 -19.58 1.64 3.29
N SER A 205 -19.23 0.61 4.04
CA SER A 205 -19.98 0.18 5.25
C SER A 205 -19.95 1.27 6.32
N ALA A 206 -18.77 1.84 6.59
CA ALA A 206 -18.60 2.91 7.56
C ALA A 206 -19.37 4.19 7.18
N LYS A 207 -19.35 4.58 5.89
CA LYS A 207 -20.15 5.71 5.41
C LYS A 207 -21.65 5.53 5.63
N THR A 208 -22.16 4.33 5.36
CA THR A 208 -23.59 4.03 5.54
C THR A 208 -23.92 4.00 7.01
N PHE A 209 -23.12 3.34 7.83
CA PHE A 209 -23.28 3.27 9.27
C PHE A 209 -23.31 4.66 9.94
N ASN A 210 -22.36 5.56 9.57
CA ASN A 210 -22.32 6.91 10.14
C ASN A 210 -23.56 7.76 9.83
N LYS A 211 -24.27 7.48 8.72
CA LYS A 211 -25.54 8.15 8.43
C LYS A 211 -26.62 7.72 9.41
N ASP A 212 -26.60 6.46 9.82
CA ASP A 212 -27.67 5.86 10.63
C ASP A 212 -27.39 5.95 12.14
N ARG A 213 -26.24 6.50 12.56
CA ARG A 213 -25.84 6.78 13.94
C ARG A 213 -25.91 5.60 14.90
N GLY A 214 -25.34 4.45 14.50
CA GLY A 214 -25.21 3.30 15.40
C GLY A 214 -24.19 3.55 16.53
N THR A 215 -24.35 2.86 17.65
CA THR A 215 -23.41 2.87 18.78
C THR A 215 -22.33 1.82 18.58
N LEU A 216 -21.08 2.24 18.49
CA LEU A 216 -19.94 1.35 18.41
C LEU A 216 -19.05 1.48 19.66
N PRO A 217 -18.39 0.38 20.08
CA PRO A 217 -17.30 0.47 21.01
C PRO A 217 -16.23 1.43 20.51
N SER A 218 -15.61 2.22 21.39
CA SER A 218 -14.69 3.29 21.03
C SER A 218 -13.50 2.81 20.18
N HIS A 219 -12.98 1.60 20.43
CA HIS A 219 -11.88 1.02 19.67
C HIS A 219 -12.28 0.63 18.23
N ILE A 220 -13.54 0.20 18.01
CA ILE A 220 -14.07 -0.05 16.66
C ILE A 220 -14.32 1.27 15.95
N ALA A 221 -14.82 2.28 16.65
CA ALA A 221 -15.02 3.61 16.10
C ALA A 221 -13.72 4.20 15.56
N SER A 222 -12.60 4.06 16.28
CA SER A 222 -11.28 4.54 15.81
C SER A 222 -10.81 3.81 14.56
N LEU A 223 -11.01 2.49 14.45
CA LEU A 223 -10.67 1.72 13.24
C LEU A 223 -11.52 2.13 12.04
N ILE A 224 -12.80 2.42 12.27
CA ILE A 224 -13.71 2.91 11.24
C ILE A 224 -13.32 4.32 10.80
N GLU A 225 -13.00 5.21 11.72
CA GLU A 225 -12.51 6.55 11.40
C GLU A 225 -11.24 6.48 10.55
N ASP A 226 -10.31 5.60 10.87
CA ASP A 226 -9.13 5.35 10.06
C ASP A 226 -9.47 4.83 8.66
N ALA A 227 -10.48 3.95 8.55
CA ALA A 227 -10.97 3.47 7.26
C ALA A 227 -11.70 4.54 6.42
N LEU A 228 -12.31 5.53 7.07
CA LEU A 228 -12.95 6.68 6.41
C LEU A 228 -11.93 7.70 5.90
N LYS A 229 -10.75 7.78 6.51
CA LYS A 229 -9.69 8.66 6.03
C LYS A 229 -9.39 8.32 4.57
N PRO A 230 -9.29 9.30 3.66
CA PRO A 230 -8.91 9.03 2.28
C PRO A 230 -7.58 8.27 2.29
N PRO A 231 -7.36 7.30 1.35
CA PRO A 231 -6.09 6.61 1.29
C PRO A 231 -5.02 7.67 1.06
N LYS A 232 -4.10 7.78 2.00
CA LYS A 232 -2.92 8.60 1.80
C LYS A 232 -2.16 7.96 0.65
N ALA A 233 -2.17 8.61 -0.52
CA ALA A 233 -1.30 8.17 -1.60
C ALA A 233 0.13 8.30 -1.08
N PRO A 234 0.93 7.22 -1.13
CA PRO A 234 2.32 7.33 -0.72
C PRO A 234 2.96 8.51 -1.44
N TYR A 235 3.64 9.39 -0.72
CA TYR A 235 4.19 10.64 -1.25
C TYR A 235 4.99 10.44 -2.56
N TYR A 236 5.69 9.31 -2.68
CA TYR A 236 6.43 8.96 -3.88
C TYR A 236 5.53 8.77 -5.12
N GLN A 237 4.27 8.34 -4.95
CA GLN A 237 3.31 8.25 -6.08
C GLN A 237 2.88 9.65 -6.54
N ILE A 238 2.68 10.57 -5.59
CA ILE A 238 2.35 11.97 -5.89
C ILE A 238 3.53 12.61 -6.63
N ILE A 239 4.74 12.46 -6.10
CA ILE A 239 5.98 12.95 -6.74
C ILE A 239 6.11 12.36 -8.14
N ARG A 240 5.97 11.04 -8.28
CA ARG A 240 6.05 10.36 -9.58
C ARG A 240 5.03 10.89 -10.59
N ARG A 241 3.81 11.17 -10.17
CA ARG A 241 2.77 11.77 -11.01
C ARG A 241 3.14 13.19 -11.44
N LEU A 242 3.61 14.00 -10.50
CA LEU A 242 4.04 15.38 -10.74
C LEU A 242 5.27 15.44 -11.65
N VAL A 243 6.24 14.58 -11.45
CA VAL A 243 7.44 14.44 -12.27
C VAL A 243 7.07 13.98 -13.68
N ARG A 244 6.26 12.94 -13.82
CA ARG A 244 5.78 12.44 -15.13
C ARG A 244 5.01 13.49 -15.93
N GLY A 245 4.20 14.31 -15.26
CA GLY A 245 3.49 15.42 -15.89
C GLY A 245 4.40 16.54 -16.41
N SER A 246 5.68 16.54 -16.04
CA SER A 246 6.68 17.53 -16.48
C SER A 246 7.58 17.03 -17.62
N ARG A 247 7.38 15.80 -18.07
CA ARG A 247 8.17 15.21 -19.16
C ARG A 247 8.00 16.03 -20.45
N LEU A 248 9.05 16.71 -20.85
CA LEU A 248 9.14 17.28 -22.18
C LEU A 248 9.42 16.15 -23.17
N SER A 249 8.47 15.87 -24.05
CA SER A 249 8.69 14.90 -25.12
C SER A 249 9.65 15.50 -26.16
N LYS A 250 10.92 15.09 -26.11
CA LYS A 250 11.86 15.36 -27.22
C LYS A 250 11.58 14.35 -28.33
N PHE A 251 11.34 14.83 -29.52
CA PHE A 251 11.21 13.95 -30.69
C PHE A 251 12.61 13.63 -31.22
N ARG A 252 12.91 12.35 -31.27
CA ARG A 252 14.14 11.83 -31.92
C ARG A 252 13.77 11.17 -33.25
N ARG A 253 14.61 11.34 -34.27
CA ARG A 253 14.47 10.57 -35.51
C ARG A 253 14.68 9.08 -35.19
N SER A 254 13.80 8.23 -35.71
CA SER A 254 13.85 6.78 -35.51
C SER A 254 13.90 6.09 -36.86
N HIS A 255 14.94 5.31 -37.06
CA HIS A 255 15.08 4.47 -38.26
C HIS A 255 14.24 3.18 -38.16
N THR A 256 13.79 2.82 -36.96
CA THR A 256 12.90 1.67 -36.73
C THR A 256 11.42 1.99 -36.92
N LYS A 257 11.05 3.27 -36.95
CA LYS A 257 9.67 3.72 -37.21
C LYS A 257 9.61 4.48 -38.52
N ILE A 258 8.72 4.04 -39.40
CA ILE A 258 8.49 4.65 -40.69
C ILE A 258 7.65 5.91 -40.50
N ASN A 259 7.97 6.99 -41.25
CA ASN A 259 7.16 8.18 -41.30
C ASN A 259 6.00 8.00 -42.27
N ARG A 260 4.87 7.52 -41.79
CA ARG A 260 3.67 7.22 -42.57
C ARG A 260 3.12 8.43 -43.37
N LYS A 261 3.45 9.66 -42.98
CA LYS A 261 3.00 10.89 -43.68
C LYS A 261 3.91 11.30 -44.84
N ARG A 262 5.14 10.80 -44.89
CA ARG A 262 6.17 11.17 -45.88
C ARG A 262 6.71 9.98 -46.66
N THR A 263 6.13 8.81 -46.46
CA THR A 263 6.47 7.64 -47.28
C THR A 263 5.58 7.65 -48.50
N TYR A 264 6.15 7.92 -49.64
CA TYR A 264 5.48 7.87 -50.92
C TYR A 264 5.89 6.59 -51.63
N VAL A 265 4.92 5.95 -52.28
CA VAL A 265 5.21 4.88 -53.22
C VAL A 265 5.51 5.58 -54.54
N PHE A 266 6.73 5.43 -55.01
CA PHE A 266 7.08 5.95 -56.36
C PHE A 266 6.84 4.85 -57.37
N MET A 267 6.04 5.15 -58.41
CA MET A 267 5.92 4.34 -59.56
C MET A 267 7.01 4.76 -60.57
N ILE A 268 7.89 3.85 -60.92
CA ILE A 268 8.87 4.06 -61.99
C ILE A 268 8.41 3.25 -63.20
N GLY A 269 7.83 3.93 -64.19
CA GLY A 269 7.15 3.27 -65.30
C GLY A 269 5.87 2.56 -64.83
N GLU A 270 5.60 1.39 -65.35
CA GLU A 270 4.43 0.56 -64.97
C GLU A 270 4.72 -0.41 -63.80
N LYS A 271 5.91 -0.33 -63.18
CA LYS A 271 6.28 -1.24 -62.05
C LYS A 271 6.14 -0.54 -60.74
N GLU A 272 5.37 -1.15 -59.85
CA GLU A 272 5.30 -0.81 -58.43
C GLU A 272 6.60 -1.31 -57.76
N LEU A 273 7.35 -0.38 -57.14
CA LEU A 273 8.55 -0.75 -56.37
C LEU A 273 8.15 -1.46 -55.07
N SER A 274 8.74 -2.61 -54.86
CA SER A 274 8.50 -3.35 -53.58
C SER A 274 9.00 -2.59 -52.39
N ILE A 275 8.33 -2.75 -51.26
CA ILE A 275 8.66 -2.07 -49.97
C ILE A 275 10.15 -2.24 -49.56
N PRO A 276 10.86 -3.34 -49.83
CA PRO A 276 12.28 -3.48 -49.57
C PRO A 276 13.20 -2.57 -50.40
N GLU A 277 12.75 -2.14 -51.56
CA GLU A 277 13.53 -1.29 -52.50
C GLU A 277 13.35 0.20 -52.20
N ILE A 278 12.39 0.57 -51.35
CA ILE A 278 12.12 1.95 -50.97
C ILE A 278 12.65 2.16 -49.56
N SER A 279 13.73 2.93 -49.38
CA SER A 279 14.21 3.32 -48.06
C SER A 279 13.19 4.23 -47.38
N PRO A 280 12.50 3.78 -46.36
CA PRO A 280 11.45 4.56 -45.75
C PRO A 280 12.06 5.77 -44.99
N PHE A 281 11.39 6.93 -45.12
CA PHE A 281 11.79 8.09 -44.34
C PHE A 281 11.74 7.80 -42.85
N PRO A 282 12.77 8.20 -42.05
CA PRO A 282 12.80 7.97 -40.64
C PRO A 282 11.62 8.63 -39.94
N GLY A 283 10.95 7.87 -39.14
CA GLY A 283 9.87 8.35 -38.31
C GLY A 283 10.37 9.10 -37.07
N ARG A 284 9.45 9.45 -36.18
CA ARG A 284 9.78 10.10 -34.91
C ARG A 284 9.41 9.17 -33.75
N THR A 285 10.37 9.00 -32.86
CA THR A 285 10.13 8.38 -31.54
C THR A 285 10.09 9.48 -30.50
N ARG A 286 9.17 9.37 -29.56
CA ARG A 286 9.19 10.22 -28.36
C ARG A 286 10.21 9.66 -27.41
N ASP A 287 11.26 10.42 -27.17
CA ASP A 287 12.24 10.12 -26.15
C ASP A 287 11.87 10.91 -24.90
N PHE A 288 11.56 10.21 -23.81
CA PHE A 288 11.16 10.81 -22.54
C PHE A 288 12.36 10.85 -21.61
N THR A 289 13.39 11.57 -21.98
CA THR A 289 14.45 11.93 -21.04
C THR A 289 14.07 13.21 -20.31
N PHE A 290 14.27 13.24 -19.01
CA PHE A 290 14.10 14.45 -18.23
C PHE A 290 15.16 14.50 -17.12
N ASP A 291 15.58 15.70 -16.78
CA ASP A 291 16.58 15.95 -15.78
C ASP A 291 15.92 16.45 -14.50
N ILE A 292 16.28 15.80 -13.38
CA ILE A 292 15.79 16.14 -12.04
C ILE A 292 16.97 16.61 -11.20
N ALA A 293 16.81 17.73 -10.49
CA ALA A 293 17.63 18.05 -9.33
C ALA A 293 16.91 17.61 -8.06
N VAL A 294 17.59 16.95 -7.17
CA VAL A 294 17.12 16.65 -5.82
C VAL A 294 17.92 17.49 -4.86
N LEU A 295 17.25 18.46 -4.25
CA LEU A 295 17.81 19.34 -3.26
C LEU A 295 17.49 18.78 -1.87
N ILE A 296 18.51 18.44 -1.10
CA ILE A 296 18.40 17.92 0.25
C ILE A 296 18.81 19.01 1.21
N ASP A 297 17.89 19.38 2.10
CA ASP A 297 18.17 20.22 3.24
C ASP A 297 19.03 19.44 4.23
N THR A 298 20.25 19.92 4.48
CA THR A 298 21.17 19.33 5.43
C THR A 298 21.39 20.22 6.66
N SER A 299 20.43 21.11 6.93
CA SER A 299 20.45 21.97 8.12
C SER A 299 20.36 21.15 9.42
N GLY A 300 20.79 21.76 10.51
CA GLY A 300 20.81 21.09 11.82
C GLY A 300 19.44 20.71 12.39
N SER A 301 18.35 21.22 11.81
CA SER A 301 16.96 20.89 12.17
C SER A 301 16.49 19.58 11.53
N MET A 302 17.12 19.13 10.45
CA MET A 302 16.80 17.87 9.77
C MET A 302 17.33 16.67 10.56
N GLY A 303 16.43 15.82 11.04
CA GLY A 303 16.77 14.61 11.77
C GLY A 303 17.32 13.48 10.86
N ARG A 304 17.97 12.49 11.47
CA ARG A 304 18.51 11.33 10.72
C ARG A 304 17.42 10.55 9.98
N ASP A 305 16.24 10.44 10.57
CA ASP A 305 15.11 9.72 9.97
C ASP A 305 14.56 10.45 8.75
N GLU A 306 14.49 11.78 8.80
CA GLU A 306 14.06 12.63 7.69
C GLU A 306 15.03 12.58 6.51
N LEU A 307 16.34 12.59 6.80
CA LEU A 307 17.38 12.42 5.79
C LEU A 307 17.34 11.01 5.17
N ALA A 308 17.09 9.97 5.97
CA ALA A 308 16.92 8.60 5.47
C ALA A 308 15.68 8.48 4.56
N GLU A 309 14.60 9.18 4.89
CA GLU A 309 13.38 9.24 4.09
C GLU A 309 13.62 9.95 2.74
N ALA A 310 14.35 11.06 2.75
CA ALA A 310 14.77 11.76 1.54
C ALA A 310 15.59 10.83 0.61
N LEU A 311 16.58 10.13 1.16
CA LEU A 311 17.41 9.16 0.40
C LEU A 311 16.57 7.99 -0.14
N SER A 312 15.60 7.50 0.61
CA SER A 312 14.65 6.48 0.16
C SER A 312 13.78 6.98 -0.99
N GLY A 313 13.34 8.24 -0.94
CA GLY A 313 12.62 8.90 -2.03
C GLY A 313 13.43 8.96 -3.32
N ILE A 314 14.71 9.33 -3.23
CA ILE A 314 15.64 9.38 -4.37
C ILE A 314 15.83 7.97 -4.95
N LYS A 315 16.06 6.96 -4.10
CA LYS A 315 16.17 5.55 -4.52
C LYS A 315 14.97 5.12 -5.33
N ASN A 316 13.76 5.42 -4.86
CA ASN A 316 12.50 5.09 -5.53
C ASN A 316 12.37 5.75 -6.93
N ILE A 317 12.83 7.00 -7.07
CA ILE A 317 12.83 7.71 -8.35
C ILE A 317 13.77 7.03 -9.35
N ILE A 318 14.97 6.69 -8.92
CA ILE A 318 16.02 6.07 -9.77
C ILE A 318 15.62 4.67 -10.21
N GLU A 319 15.11 3.84 -9.31
CA GLU A 319 14.69 2.46 -9.62
C GLU A 319 13.52 2.40 -10.61
N ASN A 320 12.62 3.37 -10.53
CA ASN A 320 11.39 3.38 -11.33
C ASN A 320 11.50 4.12 -12.67
N ASP A 321 12.55 4.92 -12.89
CA ASP A 321 12.68 5.75 -14.09
C ASP A 321 14.12 5.72 -14.67
N LYS A 322 14.41 4.69 -15.46
CA LYS A 322 15.74 4.45 -16.07
C LYS A 322 16.22 5.55 -17.03
N HIS A 323 15.33 6.44 -17.47
CA HIS A 323 15.63 7.53 -18.41
C HIS A 323 15.74 8.90 -17.72
N CYS A 324 15.84 8.92 -16.40
CA CYS A 324 15.97 10.13 -15.60
C CYS A 324 17.44 10.35 -15.22
N LYS A 325 17.97 11.52 -15.54
CA LYS A 325 19.23 11.99 -14.97
C LYS A 325 18.92 12.70 -13.66
N THR A 326 19.40 12.16 -12.55
CA THR A 326 19.16 12.72 -11.22
C THR A 326 20.46 13.35 -10.72
N THR A 327 20.43 14.65 -10.43
CA THR A 327 21.52 15.38 -9.77
C THR A 327 21.12 15.67 -8.34
N VAL A 328 21.93 15.27 -7.38
CA VAL A 328 21.69 15.54 -5.96
C VAL A 328 22.49 16.76 -5.54
N LEU A 329 21.86 17.68 -4.84
CA LEU A 329 22.41 18.90 -4.28
C LEU A 329 22.22 18.87 -2.77
N GLU A 330 23.29 18.82 -2.01
CA GLU A 330 23.26 18.92 -0.56
C GLU A 330 23.45 20.40 -0.18
N CYS A 331 22.47 20.99 0.48
CA CYS A 331 22.43 22.42 0.76
C CYS A 331 21.95 22.69 2.18
N ASP A 332 22.63 23.61 2.87
CA ASP A 332 22.14 24.26 4.10
C ASP A 332 22.11 25.79 3.94
N ALA A 333 23.24 26.48 3.98
CA ALA A 333 23.40 27.89 3.61
C ALA A 333 24.10 28.05 2.25
N ILE A 334 24.82 27.02 1.82
CA ILE A 334 25.50 26.93 0.53
C ILE A 334 25.31 25.51 -0.03
N VAL A 335 25.62 25.31 -1.29
CA VAL A 335 25.67 23.96 -1.89
C VAL A 335 27.00 23.32 -1.50
N HIS A 336 26.96 22.35 -0.59
CA HIS A 336 28.13 21.65 -0.09
C HIS A 336 28.62 20.56 -1.04
N LYS A 337 27.67 19.91 -1.72
CA LYS A 337 27.98 18.79 -2.58
C LYS A 337 26.99 18.71 -3.74
N GLU A 338 27.54 18.44 -4.91
CA GLU A 338 26.80 18.19 -6.14
C GLU A 338 27.29 16.91 -6.79
N TYR A 339 26.39 15.95 -7.08
CA TYR A 339 26.75 14.72 -7.76
C TYR A 339 25.60 14.14 -8.55
N VAL A 340 25.95 13.42 -9.63
CA VAL A 340 24.97 12.78 -10.50
C VAL A 340 24.78 11.32 -10.09
N VAL A 341 23.54 10.91 -9.88
CA VAL A 341 23.16 9.56 -9.49
C VAL A 341 22.55 8.85 -10.69
N LYS A 342 23.15 7.74 -11.09
CA LYS A 342 22.63 6.84 -12.15
C LYS A 342 22.10 5.53 -11.60
N LYS A 343 22.64 5.08 -10.46
CA LYS A 343 22.27 3.83 -9.79
C LYS A 343 22.15 4.08 -8.29
N VAL A 344 21.39 3.26 -7.61
CA VAL A 344 21.20 3.39 -6.15
C VAL A 344 22.52 3.40 -5.37
N ARG A 345 23.52 2.64 -5.81
CA ARG A 345 24.85 2.61 -5.19
C ARG A 345 25.63 3.93 -5.28
N ASP A 346 25.23 4.83 -6.17
CA ASP A 346 25.86 6.13 -6.34
C ASP A 346 25.35 7.16 -5.32
N ILE A 347 24.34 6.81 -4.52
CA ILE A 347 23.80 7.65 -3.45
C ILE A 347 24.79 7.61 -2.28
N ASP A 348 25.28 8.79 -1.87
CA ASP A 348 26.14 8.88 -0.70
C ASP A 348 25.28 8.90 0.58
N PRO A 349 25.43 7.96 1.49
CA PRO A 349 24.71 7.95 2.74
C PRO A 349 25.21 8.99 3.76
N LYS A 350 26.40 9.59 3.51
CA LYS A 350 27.01 10.60 4.37
C LYS A 350 26.73 11.99 3.82
N LEU A 351 25.66 12.60 4.27
CA LEU A 351 25.31 13.95 3.91
C LEU A 351 26.22 14.96 4.64
N LYS A 352 26.58 16.04 3.96
CA LYS A 352 27.40 17.11 4.49
C LYS A 352 26.54 18.33 4.74
N GLY A 353 26.65 18.92 5.93
CA GLY A 353 25.88 20.10 6.35
C GLY A 353 25.85 20.20 7.87
N GLY A 354 24.91 20.95 8.40
CA GLY A 354 24.69 21.20 9.83
C GLY A 354 24.70 22.67 10.19
N GLY A 355 24.62 23.53 9.17
CA GLY A 355 24.54 24.99 9.31
C GLY A 355 23.11 25.55 9.32
N GLY A 356 22.96 26.75 8.78
CA GLY A 356 21.65 27.43 8.65
C GLY A 356 20.77 26.83 7.55
N THR A 357 19.52 27.29 7.47
CA THR A 357 18.53 26.76 6.54
C THR A 357 18.26 27.77 5.42
N THR A 358 19.10 27.80 4.40
CA THR A 358 18.95 28.69 3.23
C THR A 358 18.91 27.85 1.94
N MET A 359 17.71 27.63 1.41
CA MET A 359 17.51 26.77 0.21
C MET A 359 17.70 27.52 -1.12
N GLY A 360 17.79 28.85 -1.06
CA GLY A 360 17.95 29.72 -2.25
C GLY A 360 19.13 29.36 -3.14
N PRO A 361 20.36 29.21 -2.62
CA PRO A 361 21.54 28.85 -3.42
C PRO A 361 21.37 27.53 -4.16
N GLY A 362 20.76 26.51 -3.50
CA GLY A 362 20.48 25.22 -4.12
C GLY A 362 19.46 25.32 -5.26
N LEU A 363 18.42 26.14 -5.12
CA LEU A 363 17.44 26.37 -6.18
C LEU A 363 18.04 27.11 -7.37
N ILE A 364 18.86 28.13 -7.12
CA ILE A 364 19.56 28.86 -8.19
C ILE A 364 20.49 27.89 -8.93
N ARG A 365 21.23 27.06 -8.20
CA ARG A 365 22.10 26.07 -8.80
C ARG A 365 21.34 25.04 -9.64
N ALA A 366 20.18 24.55 -9.15
CA ALA A 366 19.29 23.68 -9.92
C ALA A 366 18.80 24.37 -11.22
N ARG A 367 18.55 25.67 -11.18
CA ARG A 367 18.18 26.44 -12.37
C ARG A 367 19.33 26.55 -13.38
N GLU A 368 20.56 26.78 -12.91
CA GLU A 368 21.77 26.83 -13.75
C GLU A 368 22.03 25.49 -14.44
N LEU A 369 21.80 24.37 -13.76
CA LEU A 369 21.87 23.03 -14.33
C LEU A 369 20.83 22.76 -15.42
N GLY A 370 19.84 23.65 -15.57
CA GLY A 370 18.80 23.55 -16.60
C GLY A 370 17.83 22.38 -16.39
N VAL A 371 17.65 21.90 -15.16
CA VAL A 371 16.80 20.77 -14.87
C VAL A 371 15.32 21.08 -15.12
N ASP A 372 14.56 20.05 -15.50
CA ASP A 372 13.13 20.17 -15.79
C ASP A 372 12.30 20.27 -14.49
N VAL A 373 12.74 19.57 -13.44
CA VAL A 373 12.07 19.51 -12.14
C VAL A 373 13.11 19.56 -11.03
N CYS A 374 12.85 20.36 -9.99
CA CYS A 374 13.58 20.36 -8.74
C CYS A 374 12.71 19.77 -7.62
N LEU A 375 13.21 18.72 -6.96
CA LEU A 375 12.61 18.14 -5.75
C LEU A 375 13.37 18.64 -4.55
N GLY A 376 12.72 19.38 -3.65
CA GLY A 376 13.34 19.85 -2.41
C GLY A 376 12.81 19.06 -1.22
N PHE A 377 13.70 18.42 -0.48
CA PHE A 377 13.42 17.77 0.80
C PHE A 377 13.85 18.69 1.94
N THR A 378 12.92 19.11 2.79
CA THR A 378 13.17 20.07 3.89
C THR A 378 12.13 19.90 4.98
N ASP A 379 12.41 20.40 6.17
CA ASP A 379 11.42 20.57 7.23
C ASP A 379 10.59 21.87 7.06
N GLY A 380 10.92 22.67 6.06
CA GLY A 380 10.21 23.91 5.70
C GLY A 380 10.50 25.12 6.58
N TYR A 381 11.36 24.99 7.58
CA TYR A 381 11.87 26.13 8.38
C TYR A 381 13.03 26.79 7.66
N THR A 382 12.76 27.33 6.48
CA THR A 382 13.73 27.97 5.61
C THR A 382 13.43 29.45 5.46
N GLU A 383 14.39 30.22 4.93
CA GLU A 383 14.21 31.62 4.56
C GLU A 383 12.98 31.83 3.66
N ASN A 384 12.58 33.10 3.53
CA ASN A 384 11.49 33.43 2.62
C ASN A 384 11.92 33.30 1.14
N ILE A 385 11.82 32.11 0.59
CA ILE A 385 12.13 31.78 -0.81
C ILE A 385 11.26 32.59 -1.79
N ASN A 386 10.10 33.08 -1.35
CA ASN A 386 9.21 33.89 -2.18
C ASN A 386 9.82 35.23 -2.64
N GLY A 387 10.89 35.67 -1.99
CA GLY A 387 11.66 36.89 -2.37
C GLY A 387 12.59 36.65 -3.56
N ILE A 388 12.87 35.40 -3.97
CA ILE A 388 13.76 35.09 -5.08
C ILE A 388 13.02 35.32 -6.41
N PRO A 389 13.61 36.10 -7.35
CA PRO A 389 13.00 36.34 -8.65
C PRO A 389 12.72 35.04 -9.40
N ARG A 390 11.51 34.86 -9.95
CA ARG A 390 11.06 33.63 -10.61
C ARG A 390 11.98 33.16 -11.75
N LYS A 391 12.66 34.10 -12.43
CA LYS A 391 13.64 33.79 -13.48
C LYS A 391 14.87 33.02 -12.99
N LEU A 392 15.20 33.11 -11.71
CA LEU A 392 16.32 32.44 -11.06
C LEU A 392 15.91 31.08 -10.46
N LEU A 393 14.62 30.76 -10.46
CA LEU A 393 14.10 29.50 -9.93
C LEU A 393 13.89 28.46 -11.04
N PRO A 394 13.96 27.17 -10.73
CA PRO A 394 13.59 26.09 -11.65
C PRO A 394 12.16 26.26 -12.14
N LYS A 395 11.87 25.75 -13.35
CA LYS A 395 10.52 25.85 -13.94
C LYS A 395 9.47 25.21 -13.07
N LYS A 396 9.78 24.07 -12.50
CA LYS A 396 8.90 23.32 -11.60
C LYS A 396 9.67 22.92 -10.36
N ILE A 397 9.08 23.25 -9.21
CA ILE A 397 9.61 22.88 -7.89
C ILE A 397 8.55 22.02 -7.21
N ILE A 398 8.97 20.95 -6.59
CA ILE A 398 8.15 20.07 -5.77
C ILE A 398 8.82 19.97 -4.41
N TRP A 399 8.18 20.47 -3.39
CA TRP A 399 8.64 20.40 -2.03
C TRP A 399 8.10 19.14 -1.35
N VAL A 400 8.97 18.43 -0.69
CA VAL A 400 8.64 17.31 0.18
C VAL A 400 9.01 17.72 1.58
N VAL A 401 7.99 17.99 2.38
CA VAL A 401 8.15 18.53 3.73
C VAL A 401 8.01 17.42 4.74
N SER A 402 8.95 17.34 5.69
CA SER A 402 8.98 16.35 6.75
C SER A 402 7.77 16.45 7.68
N LYS A 403 7.54 15.41 8.48
CA LYS A 403 6.48 15.37 9.49
C LYS A 403 6.68 16.47 10.52
N GLY A 404 5.65 17.28 10.75
CA GLY A 404 5.73 18.44 11.66
C GLY A 404 6.31 19.70 11.03
N GLY A 405 6.88 19.63 9.83
CA GLY A 405 7.46 20.76 9.14
C GLY A 405 6.46 21.84 8.71
N SER A 406 6.96 23.06 8.45
CA SER A 406 6.19 24.22 8.01
C SER A 406 6.07 24.26 6.48
N VAL A 407 4.92 24.70 5.98
CA VAL A 407 4.67 24.84 4.54
C VAL A 407 4.56 26.30 4.10
N GLU A 408 4.55 27.24 5.03
CA GLU A 408 4.20 28.66 4.77
C GLU A 408 5.17 29.33 3.82
N SER A 409 6.49 29.12 4.02
CA SER A 409 7.54 29.69 3.19
C SER A 409 7.62 29.08 1.78
N LEU A 410 7.00 27.92 1.54
CA LEU A 410 7.15 27.11 0.34
C LEU A 410 5.96 27.18 -0.63
N ASN A 411 4.77 27.50 -0.12
CA ASN A 411 3.49 27.37 -0.86
C ASN A 411 3.42 28.18 -2.16
N ARG A 412 4.13 29.31 -2.27
CA ARG A 412 4.11 30.18 -3.46
C ARG A 412 5.16 29.81 -4.50
N THR A 413 6.12 28.96 -4.15
CA THR A 413 7.26 28.66 -5.01
C THR A 413 7.10 27.35 -5.79
N GLY A 414 6.30 26.41 -5.31
CA GLY A 414 6.13 25.09 -5.93
C GLY A 414 4.95 24.30 -5.37
N TYR A 415 4.85 23.05 -5.83
CA TYR A 415 3.91 22.06 -5.25
C TYR A 415 4.47 21.57 -3.93
N VAL A 416 3.65 21.53 -2.90
CA VAL A 416 4.06 21.03 -1.57
C VAL A 416 3.39 19.69 -1.30
N VAL A 417 4.19 18.70 -0.93
CA VAL A 417 3.77 17.36 -0.50
C VAL A 417 4.27 17.17 0.92
N LYS A 418 3.37 17.10 1.88
CA LYS A 418 3.73 16.87 3.28
C LYS A 418 3.82 15.37 3.56
N LEU A 419 4.89 14.97 4.23
CA LEU A 419 5.08 13.60 4.70
C LEU A 419 4.26 13.42 5.98
N ASP A 420 3.13 12.76 5.84
CA ASP A 420 2.29 12.34 6.94
C ASP A 420 2.49 10.84 7.16
N THR A 421 3.17 10.46 8.15
CA THR A 421 3.26 9.06 8.62
C THR A 421 2.37 8.84 9.82
#